data_42b3b8502e03436f2139ef34f03946ef
#
_entry.id   42b3b8502e03436f2139ef34f03946ef
#
_cell.length_a   1.000
_cell.length_b   1.000
_cell.length_c   1.000
_cell.angle_alpha   90.00
_cell.angle_beta   90.00
_cell.angle_gamma   90.00
#
_symmetry.space_group_name_H-M   'P 1'
#
loop_
_entity.id
_entity.type
_entity.pdbx_description
1 polymer ?
#
loop_
_entity_poly.entity_id
_entity_poly.type
_entity_poly.pdbx_seq_one_letter_code
_entity_poly.pdbx_strand_id
1 'polypeptide(L)'
;MTNKIAVLLMAYGTPRTPAEIEPYYTDIRRGRAPTPELLAELVGRYDAIGGISPLAARTEAQRDALQRALDSLRPGAYEVVLGLKHAEPKIETAVDELASRGFRSIVGLVLAPHYSSYSIGQYMDRTRAAAEPHGITVTGIDSWATDEAFVEFLVADMRSRLARMPANTKVLFTAHSLPQRIIDAGDPYPDRKSTRLNSSHLVI
;
A
#
# COMPACT_ATOMS: atom_id res chain seq x y z
N MET A 1 6.83 -9.81 -27.33
CA MET A 1 6.68 -10.21 -25.91
C MET A 1 7.88 -9.68 -25.15
N THR A 2 7.67 -9.01 -24.04
CA THR A 2 8.77 -8.56 -23.18
C THR A 2 9.22 -9.68 -22.27
N ASN A 3 10.54 -9.80 -22.03
CA ASN A 3 11.11 -10.73 -21.05
C ASN A 3 11.17 -10.15 -19.64
N LYS A 4 10.64 -8.92 -19.46
CA LYS A 4 10.60 -8.24 -18.17
C LYS A 4 9.47 -8.78 -17.28
N ILE A 5 9.70 -8.72 -15.98
CA ILE A 5 8.69 -8.99 -14.96
C ILE A 5 8.14 -7.64 -14.50
N ALA A 6 6.83 -7.48 -14.52
CA ALA A 6 6.19 -6.31 -13.93
C ALA A 6 6.12 -6.46 -12.40
N VAL A 7 6.45 -5.40 -11.67
CA VAL A 7 6.16 -5.30 -10.24
C VAL A 7 5.03 -4.31 -10.07
N LEU A 8 3.82 -4.82 -9.79
CA LEU A 8 2.65 -4.01 -9.51
C LEU A 8 2.68 -3.58 -8.05
N LEU A 9 3.13 -2.34 -7.83
CA LEU A 9 3.20 -1.73 -6.50
C LEU A 9 1.84 -1.14 -6.16
N MET A 10 1.18 -1.69 -5.16
CA MET A 10 -0.19 -1.36 -4.83
C MET A 10 -0.32 -0.54 -3.55
N ALA A 11 -1.23 0.42 -3.57
CA ALA A 11 -1.56 1.25 -2.42
C ALA A 11 -3.05 1.66 -2.45
N TYR A 12 -3.52 2.23 -1.35
CA TYR A 12 -4.92 2.68 -1.24
C TYR A 12 -5.26 3.77 -2.25
N GLY A 13 -4.31 4.67 -2.48
CA GLY A 13 -4.52 5.84 -3.32
C GLY A 13 -5.06 7.03 -2.52
N THR A 14 -5.00 8.19 -3.15
CA THR A 14 -5.52 9.46 -2.61
C THR A 14 -5.75 10.43 -3.76
N PRO A 15 -6.67 11.40 -3.64
CA PRO A 15 -6.79 12.47 -4.61
C PRO A 15 -5.48 13.23 -4.80
N ARG A 16 -5.17 13.61 -6.02
CA ARG A 16 -4.02 14.44 -6.40
C ARG A 16 -4.39 15.91 -6.53
N THR A 17 -5.67 16.16 -6.77
CA THR A 17 -6.26 17.49 -6.89
C THR A 17 -7.56 17.56 -6.11
N PRO A 18 -8.01 18.76 -5.71
CA PRO A 18 -9.32 18.93 -5.07
C PRO A 18 -10.50 18.37 -5.89
N ALA A 19 -10.43 18.46 -7.22
CA ALA A 19 -11.46 17.94 -8.12
C ALA A 19 -11.61 16.41 -8.07
N GLU A 20 -10.58 15.70 -7.63
CA GLU A 20 -10.60 14.23 -7.51
C GLU A 20 -11.19 13.74 -6.19
N ILE A 21 -11.49 14.63 -5.22
CA ILE A 21 -11.97 14.21 -3.88
C ILE A 21 -13.32 13.50 -4.00
N GLU A 22 -14.26 14.06 -4.74
CA GLU A 22 -15.59 13.47 -4.89
C GLU A 22 -15.58 12.13 -5.63
N PRO A 23 -14.93 11.98 -6.81
CA PRO A 23 -14.77 10.70 -7.48
C PRO A 23 -14.08 9.64 -6.59
N TYR A 24 -13.02 10.01 -5.89
CA TYR A 24 -12.30 9.15 -4.95
C TYR A 24 -13.23 8.67 -3.81
N TYR A 25 -14.01 9.59 -3.22
CA TYR A 25 -14.92 9.23 -2.14
C TYR A 25 -16.08 8.37 -2.62
N THR A 26 -16.58 8.64 -3.83
CA THR A 26 -17.59 7.82 -4.50
C THR A 26 -17.09 6.39 -4.71
N ASP A 27 -15.85 6.22 -5.14
CA ASP A 27 -15.24 4.89 -5.34
C ASP A 27 -15.10 4.12 -4.01
N ILE A 28 -14.63 4.75 -2.94
CA ILE A 28 -14.58 4.16 -1.60
C ILE A 28 -15.97 3.70 -1.15
N ARG A 29 -17.01 4.42 -1.51
CA ARG A 29 -18.41 4.13 -1.21
C ARG A 29 -19.05 3.15 -2.21
N ARG A 30 -18.24 2.47 -3.02
CA ARG A 30 -18.67 1.48 -4.02
C ARG A 30 -19.64 2.07 -5.05
N GLY A 31 -19.29 3.23 -5.60
CA GLY A 31 -20.06 3.94 -6.63
C GLY A 31 -21.23 4.79 -6.11
N ARG A 32 -21.44 4.85 -4.79
CA ARG A 32 -22.47 5.71 -4.19
C ARG A 32 -21.91 7.10 -3.92
N ALA A 33 -22.40 8.11 -4.64
CA ALA A 33 -22.00 9.49 -4.41
C ALA A 33 -22.23 9.90 -2.94
N PRO A 34 -21.32 10.68 -2.34
CA PRO A 34 -21.52 11.24 -1.01
C PRO A 34 -22.65 12.29 -1.05
N THR A 35 -23.31 12.52 0.10
CA THR A 35 -24.14 13.71 0.24
C THR A 35 -23.27 14.96 0.27
N PRO A 36 -23.82 16.16 -0.02
CA PRO A 36 -23.07 17.41 0.05
C PRO A 36 -22.37 17.63 1.39
N GLU A 37 -23.02 17.26 2.50
CA GLU A 37 -22.49 17.39 3.85
C GLU A 37 -21.27 16.47 4.08
N LEU A 38 -21.38 15.22 3.65
CA LEU A 38 -20.28 14.24 3.75
C LEU A 38 -19.09 14.63 2.86
N LEU A 39 -19.38 15.20 1.68
CA LEU A 39 -18.33 15.70 0.80
C LEU A 39 -17.64 16.91 1.43
N ALA A 40 -18.40 17.87 1.96
CA ALA A 40 -17.87 19.06 2.62
C ALA A 40 -17.00 18.69 3.84
N GLU A 41 -17.44 17.70 4.64
CA GLU A 41 -16.64 17.19 5.77
C GLU A 41 -15.29 16.62 5.28
N LEU A 42 -15.30 15.82 4.22
CA LEU A 42 -14.06 15.25 3.67
C LEU A 42 -13.16 16.33 3.09
N VAL A 43 -13.69 17.28 2.32
CA VAL A 43 -12.94 18.43 1.80
C VAL A 43 -12.29 19.21 2.94
N GLY A 44 -13.06 19.52 4.00
CA GLY A 44 -12.53 20.21 5.18
C GLY A 44 -11.36 19.47 5.87
N ARG A 45 -11.36 18.13 5.84
CA ARG A 45 -10.22 17.33 6.34
C ARG A 45 -8.98 17.48 5.45
N TYR A 46 -9.16 17.54 4.12
CA TYR A 46 -8.06 17.82 3.20
C TYR A 46 -7.54 19.24 3.37
N ASP A 47 -8.41 20.23 3.52
CA ASP A 47 -8.03 21.63 3.75
C ASP A 47 -7.20 21.80 5.04
N ALA A 48 -7.58 21.07 6.09
CA ALA A 48 -6.85 21.08 7.37
C ALA A 48 -5.40 20.57 7.27
N ILE A 49 -5.07 19.81 6.21
CA ILE A 49 -3.70 19.32 5.95
C ILE A 49 -3.02 20.02 4.78
N GLY A 50 -3.60 21.14 4.28
CA GLY A 50 -3.04 21.94 3.19
C GLY A 50 -3.63 21.67 1.81
N GLY A 51 -4.84 21.10 1.73
CA GLY A 51 -5.65 20.92 0.53
C GLY A 51 -5.61 19.53 -0.09
N ILE A 52 -4.45 18.87 -0.15
CA ILE A 52 -4.29 17.49 -0.62
C ILE A 52 -3.27 16.73 0.23
N SER A 53 -3.42 15.40 0.26
CA SER A 53 -2.48 14.55 0.99
C SER A 53 -1.13 14.44 0.25
N PRO A 54 0.01 14.46 0.95
CA PRO A 54 1.31 14.16 0.36
C PRO A 54 1.47 12.68 -0.01
N LEU A 55 0.47 11.85 0.23
CA LEU A 55 0.53 10.39 0.05
C LEU A 55 0.79 10.02 -1.41
N ALA A 56 0.18 10.71 -2.39
CA ALA A 56 0.40 10.42 -3.80
C ALA A 56 1.88 10.57 -4.19
N ALA A 57 2.48 11.72 -3.87
CA ALA A 57 3.90 11.97 -4.15
C ALA A 57 4.83 10.99 -3.41
N ARG A 58 4.49 10.63 -2.17
CA ARG A 58 5.25 9.62 -1.40
C ARG A 58 5.16 8.25 -2.02
N THR A 59 3.99 7.84 -2.51
CA THR A 59 3.80 6.55 -3.18
C THR A 59 4.58 6.49 -4.49
N GLU A 60 4.60 7.58 -5.26
CA GLU A 60 5.43 7.69 -6.48
C GLU A 60 6.93 7.60 -6.15
N ALA A 61 7.38 8.31 -5.12
CA ALA A 61 8.77 8.25 -4.68
C ALA A 61 9.17 6.84 -4.22
N GLN A 62 8.27 6.09 -3.58
CA GLN A 62 8.49 4.69 -3.21
C GLN A 62 8.59 3.78 -4.44
N ARG A 63 7.71 3.97 -5.45
CA ARG A 63 7.82 3.28 -6.74
C ARG A 63 9.18 3.52 -7.39
N ASP A 64 9.60 4.78 -7.48
CA ASP A 64 10.87 5.15 -8.11
C ASP A 64 12.08 4.60 -7.34
N ALA A 65 12.01 4.59 -6.01
CA ALA A 65 13.06 4.01 -5.18
C ALA A 65 13.15 2.48 -5.39
N LEU A 66 12.01 1.79 -5.46
CA LEU A 66 11.98 0.36 -5.74
C LEU A 66 12.50 0.04 -7.14
N GLN A 67 12.12 0.82 -8.16
CA GLN A 67 12.65 0.66 -9.52
C GLN A 67 14.18 0.78 -9.52
N ARG A 68 14.73 1.83 -8.90
CA ARG A 68 16.19 2.01 -8.82
C ARG A 68 16.88 0.86 -8.10
N ALA A 69 16.31 0.37 -7.01
CA ALA A 69 16.87 -0.77 -6.28
C ALA A 69 16.88 -2.05 -7.12
N LEU A 70 15.79 -2.33 -7.82
CA LEU A 70 15.70 -3.50 -8.71
C LEU A 70 16.64 -3.38 -9.92
N ASP A 71 16.79 -2.19 -10.49
CA ASP A 71 17.75 -1.95 -11.58
C ASP A 71 19.21 -2.10 -11.13
N SER A 72 19.51 -1.76 -9.87
CA SER A 72 20.85 -1.99 -9.29
C SER A 72 21.15 -3.49 -9.13
N LEU A 73 20.14 -4.30 -8.86
CA LEU A 73 20.28 -5.76 -8.70
C LEU A 73 20.31 -6.49 -10.05
N ARG A 74 19.41 -6.14 -10.95
CA ARG A 74 19.27 -6.76 -12.28
C ARG A 74 18.76 -5.73 -13.30
N PRO A 75 19.67 -4.98 -13.95
CA PRO A 75 19.31 -3.92 -14.88
C PRO A 75 18.33 -4.38 -15.95
N GLY A 76 17.21 -3.68 -16.08
CA GLY A 76 16.20 -3.92 -17.11
C GLY A 76 15.36 -5.19 -16.97
N ALA A 77 15.53 -5.99 -15.90
CA ALA A 77 14.75 -7.21 -15.70
C ALA A 77 13.34 -6.95 -15.15
N TYR A 78 13.15 -5.83 -14.49
CA TYR A 78 11.90 -5.47 -13.82
C TYR A 78 11.37 -4.13 -14.29
N GLU A 79 10.07 -3.96 -14.17
CA GLU A 79 9.42 -2.67 -14.35
C GLU A 79 8.38 -2.48 -13.24
N VAL A 80 8.55 -1.40 -12.45
CA VAL A 80 7.66 -1.10 -11.33
C VAL A 80 6.57 -0.13 -11.78
N VAL A 81 5.33 -0.54 -11.68
CA VAL A 81 4.15 0.27 -11.98
C VAL A 81 3.25 0.40 -10.76
N LEU A 82 2.49 1.50 -10.68
CA LEU A 82 1.51 1.68 -9.62
C LEU A 82 0.16 1.07 -10.02
N GLY A 83 -0.52 0.46 -9.05
CA GLY A 83 -1.92 0.07 -9.12
C GLY A 83 -2.64 0.49 -7.85
N LEU A 84 -3.55 1.46 -7.91
CA LEU A 84 -4.18 2.03 -6.74
C LEU A 84 -5.60 1.48 -6.56
N LYS A 85 -6.01 1.32 -5.30
CA LYS A 85 -7.32 0.74 -4.98
C LYS A 85 -8.46 1.70 -5.28
N HIS A 86 -8.30 2.98 -4.94
CA HIS A 86 -9.36 3.99 -4.99
C HIS A 86 -9.01 5.25 -5.79
N ALA A 87 -7.82 5.33 -6.37
CA ALA A 87 -7.37 6.45 -7.22
C ALA A 87 -6.75 5.93 -8.51
N GLU A 88 -6.46 6.81 -9.48
CA GLU A 88 -5.77 6.43 -10.71
C GLU A 88 -4.24 6.40 -10.54
N PRO A 89 -3.57 5.47 -11.27
CA PRO A 89 -4.14 4.37 -12.07
C PRO A 89 -4.75 3.29 -11.17
N LYS A 90 -5.94 2.82 -11.51
CA LYS A 90 -6.56 1.67 -10.84
C LYS A 90 -5.72 0.40 -11.05
N ILE A 91 -5.88 -0.58 -10.15
CA ILE A 91 -5.23 -1.89 -10.30
C ILE A 91 -5.56 -2.50 -11.67
N GLU A 92 -6.82 -2.49 -12.05
CA GLU A 92 -7.31 -3.04 -13.31
C GLU A 92 -6.70 -2.32 -14.51
N THR A 93 -6.72 -0.99 -14.51
CA THR A 93 -6.12 -0.16 -15.57
C THR A 93 -4.62 -0.45 -15.73
N ALA A 94 -3.90 -0.58 -14.61
CA ALA A 94 -2.47 -0.89 -14.64
C ALA A 94 -2.20 -2.30 -15.21
N VAL A 95 -3.03 -3.28 -14.87
CA VAL A 95 -2.92 -4.65 -15.41
C VAL A 95 -3.23 -4.69 -16.90
N ASP A 96 -4.27 -3.99 -17.37
CA ASP A 96 -4.63 -3.89 -18.80
C ASP A 96 -3.51 -3.22 -19.61
N GLU A 97 -2.90 -2.16 -19.07
CA GLU A 97 -1.74 -1.52 -19.70
C GLU A 97 -0.56 -2.48 -19.80
N LEU A 98 -0.22 -3.21 -18.75
CA LEU A 98 0.84 -4.21 -18.76
C LEU A 98 0.56 -5.31 -19.78
N ALA A 99 -0.69 -5.78 -19.88
CA ALA A 99 -1.11 -6.76 -20.86
C ALA A 99 -0.91 -6.26 -22.30
N SER A 100 -1.33 -5.02 -22.59
CA SER A 100 -1.17 -4.39 -23.92
C SER A 100 0.30 -4.25 -24.34
N ARG A 101 1.19 -4.07 -23.36
CA ARG A 101 2.65 -3.98 -23.54
C ARG A 101 3.35 -5.35 -23.59
N GLY A 102 2.59 -6.43 -23.51
CA GLY A 102 3.07 -7.81 -23.71
C GLY A 102 3.72 -8.45 -22.46
N PHE A 103 3.49 -7.91 -21.27
CA PHE A 103 3.90 -8.58 -20.02
C PHE A 103 3.12 -9.88 -19.81
N ARG A 104 3.78 -10.88 -19.23
CA ARG A 104 3.21 -12.20 -18.96
C ARG A 104 3.33 -12.60 -17.49
N SER A 105 4.06 -11.82 -16.70
CA SER A 105 4.27 -12.08 -15.28
C SER A 105 4.19 -10.79 -14.48
N ILE A 106 3.41 -10.81 -13.41
CA ILE A 106 3.26 -9.72 -12.45
C ILE A 106 3.66 -10.23 -11.06
N VAL A 107 4.53 -9.50 -10.39
CA VAL A 107 4.73 -9.62 -8.93
C VAL A 107 3.91 -8.52 -8.26
N GLY A 108 2.90 -8.90 -7.47
CA GLY A 108 2.06 -7.96 -6.73
C GLY A 108 2.65 -7.68 -5.35
N LEU A 109 2.89 -6.40 -5.05
CA LEU A 109 3.39 -5.93 -3.76
C LEU A 109 2.51 -4.79 -3.24
N VAL A 110 1.96 -4.93 -2.03
CA VAL A 110 1.18 -3.87 -1.39
C VAL A 110 2.05 -3.09 -0.41
N LEU A 111 1.95 -1.75 -0.44
CA LEU A 111 2.65 -0.85 0.48
C LEU A 111 2.02 -0.89 1.90
N ALA A 112 1.70 -2.08 2.36
CA ALA A 112 1.24 -2.38 3.71
C ALA A 112 1.88 -3.71 4.14
N PRO A 113 2.71 -3.72 5.20
CA PRO A 113 3.55 -4.87 5.51
C PRO A 113 2.79 -6.06 6.12
N HIS A 114 1.65 -5.83 6.77
CA HIS A 114 0.90 -6.87 7.46
C HIS A 114 -0.24 -7.42 6.61
N TYR A 115 -0.27 -8.73 6.43
CA TYR A 115 -1.37 -9.38 5.74
C TYR A 115 -2.69 -9.26 6.50
N SER A 116 -3.75 -9.00 5.75
CA SER A 116 -5.15 -9.21 6.11
C SER A 116 -5.91 -9.56 4.85
N SER A 117 -6.83 -10.50 4.93
CA SER A 117 -7.72 -10.85 3.82
C SER A 117 -8.58 -9.66 3.37
N TYR A 118 -8.91 -8.77 4.29
CA TYR A 118 -9.68 -7.55 4.05
C TYR A 118 -8.85 -6.37 3.49
N SER A 119 -7.54 -6.49 3.52
CA SER A 119 -6.61 -5.52 2.97
C SER A 119 -5.83 -6.15 1.82
N ILE A 120 -4.68 -6.76 2.11
CA ILE A 120 -3.77 -7.33 1.10
C ILE A 120 -4.49 -8.34 0.21
N GLY A 121 -5.32 -9.21 0.79
CA GLY A 121 -6.12 -10.17 0.04
C GLY A 121 -6.93 -9.50 -1.07
N GLN A 122 -7.66 -8.44 -0.75
CA GLN A 122 -8.48 -7.74 -1.75
C GLN A 122 -7.66 -7.13 -2.90
N TYR A 123 -6.46 -6.61 -2.64
CA TYR A 123 -5.58 -6.10 -3.70
C TYR A 123 -5.15 -7.25 -4.63
N MET A 124 -4.74 -8.36 -4.04
CA MET A 124 -4.28 -9.51 -4.80
C MET A 124 -5.40 -10.17 -5.61
N ASP A 125 -6.62 -10.25 -5.05
CA ASP A 125 -7.79 -10.80 -5.75
C ASP A 125 -8.17 -9.92 -6.95
N ARG A 126 -8.18 -8.60 -6.80
CA ARG A 126 -8.40 -7.67 -7.92
C ARG A 126 -7.33 -7.82 -8.99
N THR A 127 -6.06 -7.91 -8.60
CA THR A 127 -4.95 -8.12 -9.55
C THR A 127 -5.10 -9.43 -10.32
N ARG A 128 -5.42 -10.54 -9.64
CA ARG A 128 -5.62 -11.84 -10.28
C ARG A 128 -6.81 -11.82 -11.24
N ALA A 129 -7.94 -11.25 -10.80
CA ALA A 129 -9.13 -11.14 -11.62
C ALA A 129 -8.90 -10.29 -12.89
N ALA A 130 -8.16 -9.19 -12.78
CA ALA A 130 -7.78 -8.38 -13.94
C ALA A 130 -6.78 -9.08 -14.87
N ALA A 131 -5.86 -9.88 -14.32
CA ALA A 131 -4.81 -10.57 -15.08
C ALA A 131 -5.31 -11.82 -15.82
N GLU A 132 -6.34 -12.49 -15.30
CA GLU A 132 -6.87 -13.76 -15.81
C GLU A 132 -7.27 -13.68 -17.30
N PRO A 133 -8.06 -12.68 -17.78
CA PRO A 133 -8.44 -12.59 -19.18
C PRO A 133 -7.24 -12.44 -20.14
N HIS A 134 -6.12 -11.94 -19.64
CA HIS A 134 -4.90 -11.71 -20.42
C HIS A 134 -3.90 -12.87 -20.35
N GLY A 135 -4.19 -13.91 -19.56
CA GLY A 135 -3.27 -15.04 -19.33
C GLY A 135 -1.97 -14.64 -18.65
N ILE A 136 -2.02 -13.60 -17.79
CA ILE A 136 -0.85 -13.12 -17.04
C ILE A 136 -0.76 -13.87 -15.71
N THR A 137 0.42 -14.39 -15.40
CA THR A 137 0.69 -15.05 -14.11
C THR A 137 0.94 -13.99 -13.03
N VAL A 138 0.24 -14.11 -11.90
CA VAL A 138 0.38 -13.21 -10.75
C VAL A 138 0.98 -13.94 -9.57
N THR A 139 2.12 -13.47 -9.07
CA THR A 139 2.75 -13.92 -7.81
C THR A 139 2.60 -12.82 -6.77
N GLY A 140 2.03 -13.10 -5.62
CA GLY A 140 1.81 -12.13 -4.55
C GLY A 140 2.92 -12.16 -3.49
N ILE A 141 3.31 -10.98 -2.99
CA ILE A 141 4.03 -10.82 -1.74
C ILE A 141 3.01 -10.43 -0.68
N ASP A 142 2.52 -11.43 0.06
CA ASP A 142 1.39 -11.26 0.96
C ASP A 142 1.76 -10.55 2.27
N SER A 143 3.01 -10.66 2.72
CA SER A 143 3.48 -9.98 3.93
C SER A 143 4.99 -9.81 3.89
N TRP A 144 5.45 -8.64 4.31
CA TRP A 144 6.86 -8.31 4.48
C TRP A 144 7.13 -7.64 5.84
N ALA A 145 6.17 -7.78 6.76
CA ALA A 145 6.22 -7.17 8.08
C ALA A 145 7.38 -7.67 8.94
N THR A 146 7.79 -8.92 8.76
CA THR A 146 8.88 -9.56 9.51
C THR A 146 10.16 -9.71 8.69
N ASP A 147 10.22 -9.09 7.51
CA ASP A 147 11.44 -9.03 6.71
C ASP A 147 12.56 -8.35 7.51
N GLU A 148 13.72 -8.97 7.55
CA GLU A 148 14.84 -8.55 8.38
C GLU A 148 15.32 -7.15 7.99
N ALA A 149 15.47 -6.86 6.70
CA ALA A 149 15.91 -5.55 6.23
C ALA A 149 14.89 -4.44 6.57
N PHE A 150 13.59 -4.77 6.54
CA PHE A 150 12.55 -3.83 6.96
C PHE A 150 12.61 -3.55 8.48
N VAL A 151 12.82 -4.58 9.29
CA VAL A 151 12.97 -4.43 10.73
C VAL A 151 14.22 -3.63 11.08
N GLU A 152 15.35 -3.92 10.45
CA GLU A 152 16.60 -3.17 10.62
C GLU A 152 16.44 -1.69 10.24
N PHE A 153 15.76 -1.41 9.12
CA PHE A 153 15.44 -0.04 8.72
C PHE A 153 14.64 0.69 9.81
N LEU A 154 13.59 0.07 10.34
CA LEU A 154 12.76 0.67 11.41
C LEU A 154 13.56 0.91 12.69
N VAL A 155 14.42 -0.04 13.06
CA VAL A 155 15.29 0.08 14.24
C VAL A 155 16.29 1.23 14.04
N ALA A 156 16.93 1.33 12.89
CA ALA A 156 17.89 2.38 12.60
C ALA A 156 17.24 3.78 12.62
N ASP A 157 16.07 3.94 11.96
CA ASP A 157 15.31 5.19 11.96
C ASP A 157 14.90 5.59 13.39
N MET A 158 14.37 4.63 14.16
CA MET A 158 13.96 4.87 15.54
C MET A 158 15.14 5.29 16.43
N ARG A 159 16.27 4.60 16.37
CA ARG A 159 17.48 4.95 17.10
C ARG A 159 17.97 6.35 16.76
N SER A 160 17.99 6.68 15.47
CA SER A 160 18.39 8.02 14.98
C SER A 160 17.48 9.13 15.52
N ARG A 161 16.18 8.88 15.64
CA ARG A 161 15.22 9.84 16.20
C ARG A 161 15.36 9.97 17.70
N LEU A 162 15.43 8.85 18.42
CA LEU A 162 15.56 8.83 19.87
C LEU A 162 16.85 9.49 20.36
N ALA A 163 17.94 9.38 19.64
CA ALA A 163 19.20 10.04 19.96
C ALA A 163 19.08 11.59 20.00
N ARG A 164 18.03 12.16 19.43
CA ARG A 164 17.76 13.61 19.38
C ARG A 164 16.60 14.01 20.29
N MET A 165 16.04 13.07 21.05
CA MET A 165 14.91 13.30 21.94
C MET A 165 15.35 13.29 23.42
N PRO A 166 14.56 13.86 24.34
CA PRO A 166 14.82 13.75 25.77
C PRO A 166 14.91 12.30 26.24
N ALA A 167 15.74 12.04 27.25
CA ALA A 167 15.98 10.67 27.76
C ALA A 167 14.72 9.94 28.27
N ASN A 168 13.68 10.68 28.66
CA ASN A 168 12.40 10.12 29.11
C ASN A 168 11.35 9.99 28.03
N THR A 169 11.73 10.07 26.73
CA THR A 169 10.83 9.93 25.60
C THR A 169 10.21 8.53 25.57
N LYS A 170 8.88 8.49 25.44
CA LYS A 170 8.13 7.24 25.24
C LYS A 170 7.84 7.05 23.76
N VAL A 171 8.01 5.82 23.29
CA VAL A 171 7.64 5.42 21.93
C VAL A 171 6.26 4.76 21.97
N LEU A 172 5.33 5.28 21.17
CA LEU A 172 4.00 4.71 21.03
C LEU A 172 3.90 3.96 19.69
N PHE A 173 3.63 2.67 19.77
CA PHE A 173 3.29 1.87 18.60
C PHE A 173 1.78 1.85 18.42
N THR A 174 1.32 2.31 17.26
CA THR A 174 -0.10 2.33 16.93
C THR A 174 -0.39 1.43 15.74
N ALA A 175 -1.59 0.88 15.69
CA ALA A 175 -2.05 0.13 14.54
C ALA A 175 -3.53 0.38 14.32
N HIS A 176 -3.96 0.35 13.05
CA HIS A 176 -5.36 0.49 12.71
C HIS A 176 -6.15 -0.74 13.18
N SER A 177 -7.35 -0.53 13.75
CA SER A 177 -8.24 -1.62 14.11
C SER A 177 -9.00 -2.10 12.88
N LEU A 178 -9.21 -3.42 12.80
CA LEU A 178 -10.13 -4.00 11.81
C LEU A 178 -11.48 -4.33 12.48
N PRO A 179 -12.58 -4.35 11.70
CA PRO A 179 -13.88 -4.74 12.22
C PRO A 179 -13.87 -6.14 12.86
N GLN A 180 -14.60 -6.33 13.97
CA GLN A 180 -14.64 -7.58 14.71
C GLN A 180 -14.97 -8.80 13.84
N ARG A 181 -15.91 -8.64 12.88
CA ARG A 181 -16.29 -9.70 11.92
C ARG A 181 -15.13 -10.32 11.14
N ILE A 182 -14.03 -9.58 10.97
CA ILE A 182 -12.84 -10.05 10.25
C ILE A 182 -12.03 -10.97 11.14
N ILE A 183 -11.96 -10.63 12.42
CA ILE A 183 -11.33 -11.45 13.46
C ILE A 183 -12.11 -12.75 13.62
N ASP A 184 -13.43 -12.66 13.67
CA ASP A 184 -14.33 -13.81 13.79
C ASP A 184 -14.23 -14.75 12.58
N ALA A 185 -13.85 -14.21 11.42
CA ALA A 185 -13.57 -14.99 10.20
C ALA A 185 -12.15 -15.60 10.14
N GLY A 186 -11.36 -15.49 11.22
CA GLY A 186 -10.03 -16.09 11.32
C GLY A 186 -8.92 -15.31 10.61
N ASP A 187 -9.10 -14.00 10.37
CA ASP A 187 -8.06 -13.18 9.77
C ASP A 187 -6.82 -13.11 10.68
N PRO A 188 -5.60 -13.37 10.17
CA PRO A 188 -4.39 -13.42 10.98
C PRO A 188 -3.86 -12.04 11.43
N TYR A 189 -4.48 -10.94 11.00
CA TYR A 189 -4.00 -9.60 11.28
C TYR A 189 -3.86 -9.26 12.78
N PRO A 190 -4.80 -9.66 13.67
CA PRO A 190 -4.66 -9.41 15.10
C PRO A 190 -3.42 -10.05 15.70
N ASP A 191 -3.13 -11.31 15.35
CA ASP A 191 -1.99 -12.06 15.87
C ASP A 191 -0.67 -11.48 15.37
N ARG A 192 -0.60 -11.15 14.08
CA ARG A 192 0.58 -10.52 13.47
C ARG A 192 0.87 -9.14 14.05
N LYS A 193 -0.16 -8.38 14.39
CA LYS A 193 -0.06 -7.11 15.09
C LYS A 193 0.44 -7.31 16.54
N SER A 194 -0.13 -8.26 17.27
CA SER A 194 0.19 -8.56 18.66
C SER A 194 1.61 -9.09 18.81
N THR A 195 2.06 -9.97 17.92
CA THR A 195 3.42 -10.53 17.93
C THR A 195 4.48 -9.44 17.81
N ARG A 196 4.23 -8.38 17.02
CA ARG A 196 5.16 -7.24 16.93
C ARG A 196 5.14 -6.34 18.18
N LEU A 197 3.97 -6.12 18.76
CA LEU A 197 3.84 -5.34 19.99
C LEU A 197 4.46 -6.08 21.20
N ASN A 198 4.37 -7.41 21.21
CA ASN A 198 4.96 -8.26 22.25
C ASN A 198 6.47 -8.46 22.09
N SER A 199 7.01 -8.44 20.88
CA SER A 199 8.47 -8.42 20.66
C SER A 199 9.12 -7.10 21.05
N SER A 200 8.35 -6.05 21.29
CA SER A 200 8.83 -4.75 21.76
C SER A 200 9.01 -4.68 23.29
N HIS A 201 8.91 -5.78 24.04
CA HIS A 201 9.50 -5.90 25.38
C HIS A 201 11.03 -6.01 25.34
N LEU A 202 11.65 -5.39 24.37
CA LEU A 202 13.07 -5.07 24.44
C LEU A 202 13.19 -3.91 25.43
N VAL A 203 13.41 -4.26 26.69
CA VAL A 203 13.96 -3.34 27.69
C VAL A 203 15.34 -2.93 27.17
N ILE A 204 15.46 -1.68 26.74
CA ILE A 204 16.73 -1.01 26.55
C ILE A 204 17.06 -0.27 27.85
#